data_4408809287ab8fbc40c383a4c0b52b80
#
_entry.id   4408809287ab8fbc40c383a4c0b52b80
#
_cell.length_a   1.000
_cell.length_b   1.000
_cell.length_c   1.000
_cell.angle_alpha   90.00
_cell.angle_beta   90.00
_cell.angle_gamma   90.00
#
_symmetry.space_group_name_H-M   'P 1'
#
loop_
_entity.id
_entity.type
_entity.pdbx_description
1 polymer ?
#
loop_
_entity_poly.entity_id
_entity_poly.type
_entity_poly.pdbx_seq_one_letter_code
_entity_poly.pdbx_strand_id
1 'polypeptide(L)'
;HANELSKNMVRLTKRKMTRAMSDTSELVPEAQAAIKCAANGGDVEFDSETSVGYLLRDTYRAFTKILQARISAHGVTIGQWYFLRVLWEEDGLTQRELSQRVGMMDPTTVTALNGMEKRDYVKRVRNTDDKRKVNIYLTKKGRALRNVLLPHAIDVNISSVQGVSVEDVETIRRVLHTMQQNLGTL
;
A
#
# COMPACT_ATOMS: atom_id res chain seq x y z
N HIS A 1 -23.74 15.54 -10.55
CA HIS A 1 -23.59 14.47 -11.56
C HIS A 1 -22.29 13.65 -11.39
N ALA A 2 -21.15 14.25 -11.12
CA ALA A 2 -19.85 13.52 -10.96
C ALA A 2 -19.82 12.59 -9.74
N ASN A 3 -20.52 12.93 -8.66
CA ASN A 3 -20.54 12.15 -7.42
C ASN A 3 -21.44 10.90 -7.49
N GLU A 4 -22.46 10.91 -8.33
CA GLU A 4 -23.34 9.75 -8.57
C GLU A 4 -22.71 8.73 -9.53
N LEU A 5 -21.96 9.18 -10.51
CA LEU A 5 -21.20 8.31 -11.41
C LEU A 5 -20.11 7.55 -10.67
N SER A 6 -19.42 8.21 -9.71
CA SER A 6 -18.41 7.57 -8.85
C SER A 6 -19.04 6.49 -7.95
N LYS A 7 -20.20 6.75 -7.35
CA LYS A 7 -20.92 5.79 -6.48
C LYS A 7 -21.45 4.58 -7.26
N ASN A 8 -21.92 4.81 -8.49
CA ASN A 8 -22.41 3.74 -9.36
C ASN A 8 -21.26 2.86 -9.89
N MET A 9 -20.11 3.44 -10.22
CA MET A 9 -18.91 2.68 -10.58
C MET A 9 -18.44 1.78 -9.44
N VAL A 10 -18.40 2.28 -8.21
CA VAL A 10 -18.04 1.49 -7.01
C VAL A 10 -19.04 0.36 -6.75
N ARG A 11 -20.35 0.58 -6.96
CA ARG A 11 -21.37 -0.46 -6.80
C ARG A 11 -21.32 -1.54 -7.88
N LEU A 12 -21.04 -1.16 -9.13
CA LEU A 12 -20.87 -2.10 -10.25
C LEU A 12 -19.61 -2.96 -10.07
N THR A 13 -18.53 -2.36 -9.57
CA THR A 13 -17.28 -3.09 -9.28
C THR A 13 -17.49 -4.11 -8.15
N LYS A 14 -18.19 -3.75 -7.06
CA LYS A 14 -18.53 -4.69 -5.99
C LYS A 14 -19.41 -5.86 -6.45
N ARG A 15 -20.43 -5.62 -7.30
CA ARG A 15 -21.31 -6.67 -7.82
C ARG A 15 -20.60 -7.63 -8.78
N LYS A 16 -19.68 -7.13 -9.62
CA LYS A 16 -18.84 -7.97 -10.50
C LYS A 16 -17.82 -8.78 -9.69
N MET A 17 -17.21 -8.20 -8.64
CA MET A 17 -16.29 -8.93 -7.75
C MET A 17 -16.98 -10.11 -7.05
N THR A 18 -18.20 -9.95 -6.55
CA THR A 18 -18.92 -11.04 -5.84
C THR A 18 -19.27 -12.22 -6.81
N ARG A 19 -19.46 -11.94 -8.10
CA ARG A 19 -19.78 -12.98 -9.09
C ARG A 19 -18.52 -13.70 -9.62
N ALA A 20 -17.34 -13.05 -9.60
CA ALA A 20 -16.07 -13.66 -9.99
C ALA A 20 -15.44 -14.52 -8.88
N MET A 21 -15.85 -14.32 -7.63
CA MET A 21 -15.32 -15.09 -6.47
C MET A 21 -15.92 -16.50 -6.37
N SER A 22 -16.99 -16.85 -7.14
CA SER A 22 -17.58 -18.20 -7.13
C SER A 22 -16.87 -19.19 -8.05
N ASP A 23 -15.92 -18.75 -8.89
CA ASP A 23 -15.28 -19.58 -9.91
C ASP A 23 -13.79 -19.89 -9.66
N THR A 24 -13.29 -19.53 -8.47
CA THR A 24 -11.84 -19.59 -8.15
C THR A 24 -11.37 -20.93 -7.58
N SER A 25 -12.23 -21.94 -7.42
CA SER A 25 -11.84 -23.22 -6.86
C SER A 25 -11.05 -24.15 -7.82
N GLU A 26 -11.06 -23.88 -9.13
CA GLU A 26 -10.41 -24.76 -10.12
C GLU A 26 -8.99 -24.34 -10.53
N LEU A 27 -8.58 -23.09 -10.30
CA LEU A 27 -7.25 -22.61 -10.73
C LEU A 27 -6.10 -22.94 -9.75
N VAL A 28 -6.40 -23.37 -8.54
CA VAL A 28 -5.39 -23.65 -7.51
C VAL A 28 -4.43 -24.81 -7.86
N PRO A 29 -4.87 -25.93 -8.48
CA PRO A 29 -3.99 -27.04 -8.82
C PRO A 29 -2.95 -26.71 -9.91
N GLU A 30 -3.35 -25.94 -10.92
CA GLU A 30 -2.46 -25.61 -12.04
C GLU A 30 -1.39 -24.58 -11.67
N ALA A 31 -1.75 -23.57 -10.89
CA ALA A 31 -0.80 -22.59 -10.38
C ALA A 31 0.20 -23.24 -9.40
N GLN A 32 -0.27 -24.17 -8.54
CA GLN A 32 0.60 -24.95 -7.66
C GLN A 32 1.49 -25.92 -8.45
N ALA A 33 0.97 -26.51 -9.52
CA ALA A 33 1.73 -27.37 -10.42
C ALA A 33 2.82 -26.58 -11.16
N ALA A 34 2.55 -25.37 -11.63
CA ALA A 34 3.53 -24.51 -12.29
C ALA A 34 4.68 -24.11 -11.32
N ILE A 35 4.34 -23.78 -10.07
CA ILE A 35 5.34 -23.49 -9.04
C ILE A 35 6.10 -24.75 -8.61
N LYS A 36 5.44 -25.91 -8.56
CA LYS A 36 6.07 -27.20 -8.21
C LYS A 36 6.85 -27.83 -9.37
N CYS A 37 6.47 -27.62 -10.63
CA CYS A 37 7.24 -28.07 -11.79
C CYS A 37 8.64 -27.44 -11.85
N ALA A 38 8.78 -26.21 -11.38
CA ALA A 38 10.09 -25.59 -11.17
C ALA A 38 10.89 -26.22 -10.02
N ALA A 39 10.26 -27.02 -9.15
CA ALA A 39 10.87 -27.66 -7.97
C ALA A 39 11.23 -29.16 -8.13
N ASN A 40 10.84 -29.83 -9.22
CA ASN A 40 10.90 -31.29 -9.35
C ASN A 40 12.04 -31.84 -10.21
N GLY A 41 13.10 -31.12 -10.42
CA GLY A 41 14.24 -31.66 -11.15
C GLY A 41 15.56 -31.18 -10.58
N GLY A 42 16.24 -31.99 -9.78
CA GLY A 42 17.63 -31.85 -9.30
C GLY A 42 18.16 -30.43 -9.20
N ASP A 43 18.88 -30.09 -8.17
CA ASP A 43 19.37 -28.74 -7.83
C ASP A 43 18.32 -27.64 -8.10
N VAL A 44 17.55 -27.33 -7.07
CA VAL A 44 16.52 -26.25 -7.16
C VAL A 44 17.26 -24.93 -7.38
N GLU A 45 17.57 -24.64 -8.64
CA GLU A 45 17.99 -23.30 -9.03
C GLU A 45 16.78 -22.40 -8.86
N PHE A 46 16.78 -21.66 -7.75
CA PHE A 46 15.73 -20.71 -7.44
C PHE A 46 15.88 -19.52 -8.39
N ASP A 47 15.26 -19.65 -9.56
CA ASP A 47 15.29 -18.60 -10.58
C ASP A 47 14.57 -17.36 -10.07
N SER A 48 15.35 -16.31 -9.84
CA SER A 48 14.84 -15.02 -9.36
C SER A 48 13.89 -14.36 -10.36
N GLU A 49 14.00 -14.65 -11.67
CA GLU A 49 13.17 -14.03 -12.69
C GLU A 49 11.74 -14.61 -12.73
N THR A 50 11.59 -15.86 -12.31
CA THR A 50 10.26 -16.53 -12.26
C THR A 50 9.59 -16.40 -10.89
N SER A 51 10.32 -16.04 -9.85
CA SER A 51 9.78 -15.91 -8.50
C SER A 51 8.91 -14.68 -8.34
N VAL A 52 7.61 -14.89 -8.06
CA VAL A 52 6.65 -13.80 -7.79
C VAL A 52 7.12 -12.89 -6.65
N GLY A 53 7.73 -13.47 -5.59
CA GLY A 53 8.27 -12.71 -4.47
C GLY A 53 9.41 -11.78 -4.89
N TYR A 54 10.31 -12.20 -5.77
CA TYR A 54 11.37 -11.36 -6.33
C TYR A 54 10.80 -10.24 -7.20
N LEU A 55 9.86 -10.57 -8.10
CA LEU A 55 9.20 -9.58 -8.96
C LEU A 55 8.48 -8.51 -8.13
N LEU A 56 7.76 -8.91 -7.09
CA LEU A 56 7.09 -7.98 -6.18
C LEU A 56 8.09 -7.08 -5.46
N ARG A 57 9.18 -7.64 -4.93
CA ARG A 57 10.23 -6.89 -4.25
C ARG A 57 10.87 -5.86 -5.18
N ASP A 58 11.26 -6.27 -6.37
CA ASP A 58 11.98 -5.39 -7.29
C ASP A 58 11.06 -4.32 -7.87
N THR A 59 9.81 -4.67 -8.17
CA THR A 59 8.78 -3.69 -8.55
C THR A 59 8.55 -2.68 -7.44
N TYR A 60 8.38 -3.12 -6.20
CA TYR A 60 8.24 -2.24 -5.05
C TYR A 60 9.45 -1.30 -4.86
N ARG A 61 10.67 -1.82 -5.03
CA ARG A 61 11.90 -1.01 -4.97
C ARG A 61 11.93 0.07 -6.06
N ALA A 62 11.52 -0.27 -7.29
CA ALA A 62 11.43 0.70 -8.38
C ALA A 62 10.40 1.80 -8.07
N PHE A 63 9.19 1.43 -7.63
CA PHE A 63 8.17 2.37 -7.18
C PHE A 63 8.67 3.33 -6.11
N THR A 64 9.25 2.77 -5.04
CA THR A 64 9.69 3.56 -3.89
C THR A 64 10.85 4.48 -4.25
N LYS A 65 11.78 4.04 -5.11
CA LYS A 65 12.90 4.85 -5.59
C LYS A 65 12.42 6.08 -6.36
N ILE A 66 11.49 5.88 -7.31
CA ILE A 66 10.97 6.98 -8.13
C ILE A 66 10.12 7.93 -7.26
N LEU A 67 9.25 7.40 -6.42
CA LEU A 67 8.43 8.21 -5.52
C LEU A 67 9.31 9.01 -4.54
N GLN A 68 10.32 8.38 -3.92
CA GLN A 68 11.24 9.07 -3.01
C GLN A 68 11.95 10.23 -3.71
N ALA A 69 12.41 10.05 -4.95
CA ALA A 69 13.05 11.12 -5.70
C ALA A 69 12.14 12.34 -5.88
N ARG A 70 10.84 12.11 -6.13
CA ARG A 70 9.84 13.18 -6.31
C ARG A 70 9.45 13.87 -5.01
N ILE A 71 9.18 13.09 -3.94
CA ILE A 71 8.69 13.66 -2.67
C ILE A 71 9.80 14.26 -1.81
N SER A 72 11.06 13.90 -2.03
CA SER A 72 12.21 14.45 -1.30
C SER A 72 12.37 15.96 -1.50
N ALA A 73 12.02 16.48 -2.67
CA ALA A 73 12.01 17.92 -2.95
C ALA A 73 11.07 18.70 -2.00
N HIS A 74 10.08 18.04 -1.41
CA HIS A 74 9.14 18.60 -0.43
C HIS A 74 9.54 18.28 1.02
N GLY A 75 10.74 17.74 1.23
CA GLY A 75 11.27 17.40 2.54
C GLY A 75 10.63 16.17 3.19
N VAL A 76 9.99 15.30 2.42
CA VAL A 76 9.32 14.08 2.91
C VAL A 76 10.11 12.85 2.50
N THR A 77 10.33 11.93 3.44
CA THR A 77 10.91 10.61 3.15
C THR A 77 9.83 9.59 2.81
N ILE A 78 10.21 8.49 2.15
CA ILE A 78 9.25 7.42 1.81
C ILE A 78 8.61 6.81 3.07
N GLY A 79 9.34 6.69 4.17
CA GLY A 79 8.78 6.26 5.45
C GLY A 79 7.71 7.22 5.96
N GLN A 80 7.98 8.54 5.95
CA GLN A 80 7.01 9.56 6.35
C GLN A 80 5.80 9.63 5.44
N TRP A 81 5.98 9.35 4.14
CA TRP A 81 4.89 9.26 3.18
C TRP A 81 3.83 8.23 3.58
N TYR A 82 4.24 7.05 4.06
CA TYR A 82 3.27 6.02 4.49
C TYR A 82 2.45 6.46 5.69
N PHE A 83 3.05 7.15 6.66
CA PHE A 83 2.33 7.72 7.79
C PHE A 83 1.36 8.83 7.37
N LEU A 84 1.80 9.73 6.50
CA LEU A 84 0.95 10.80 5.97
C LEU A 84 -0.26 10.22 5.22
N ARG A 85 -0.07 9.20 4.39
CA ARG A 85 -1.17 8.54 3.67
C ARG A 85 -2.25 8.04 4.60
N VAL A 86 -1.88 7.32 5.64
CA VAL A 86 -2.83 6.79 6.62
C VAL A 86 -3.55 7.91 7.35
N LEU A 87 -2.81 8.95 7.78
CA LEU A 87 -3.40 10.09 8.50
C LEU A 87 -4.29 10.98 7.61
N TRP A 88 -4.08 11.02 6.30
CA TRP A 88 -4.99 11.71 5.38
C TRP A 88 -6.32 10.98 5.19
N GLU A 89 -6.36 9.68 5.43
CA GLU A 89 -7.57 8.86 5.40
C GLU A 89 -8.29 8.91 6.76
N GLU A 90 -7.54 8.79 7.85
CA GLU A 90 -8.07 8.83 9.21
C GLU A 90 -7.07 9.53 10.15
N ASP A 91 -7.43 10.73 10.58
CA ASP A 91 -6.62 11.57 11.47
C ASP A 91 -6.90 11.21 12.95
N GLY A 92 -5.93 11.43 13.80
CA GLY A 92 -6.11 11.22 15.24
C GLY A 92 -5.96 9.78 15.73
N LEU A 93 -5.35 8.91 14.94
CA LEU A 93 -5.00 7.55 15.36
C LEU A 93 -3.99 7.58 16.52
N THR A 94 -4.08 6.59 17.41
CA THR A 94 -3.01 6.36 18.38
C THR A 94 -1.73 5.93 17.66
N GLN A 95 -0.58 6.18 18.29
CA GLN A 95 0.71 5.76 17.72
C GLN A 95 0.73 4.25 17.41
N ARG A 96 0.12 3.43 18.26
CA ARG A 96 0.03 1.97 18.05
C ARG A 96 -0.84 1.60 16.83
N GLU A 97 -2.03 2.19 16.72
CA GLU A 97 -2.92 1.95 15.56
C GLU A 97 -2.24 2.39 14.27
N LEU A 98 -1.58 3.54 14.29
CA LEU A 98 -0.84 4.07 13.15
C LEU A 98 0.33 3.16 12.75
N SER A 99 1.10 2.65 13.72
CA SER A 99 2.17 1.67 13.51
C SER A 99 1.66 0.40 12.84
N GLN A 100 0.54 -0.14 13.34
CA GLN A 100 -0.09 -1.34 12.78
C GLN A 100 -0.60 -1.13 11.35
N ARG A 101 -1.28 -0.01 11.07
CA ARG A 101 -1.79 0.29 9.72
C ARG A 101 -0.67 0.53 8.69
N VAL A 102 0.42 1.13 9.11
CA VAL A 102 1.60 1.33 8.23
C VAL A 102 2.41 0.04 8.09
N GLY A 103 2.24 -0.93 8.98
CA GLY A 103 3.02 -2.18 8.99
C GLY A 103 4.49 -1.96 9.38
N MET A 104 4.76 -0.96 10.23
CA MET A 104 6.11 -0.65 10.71
C MET A 104 6.24 -0.98 12.20
N MET A 105 7.45 -1.42 12.59
CA MET A 105 7.76 -1.69 13.99
C MET A 105 7.78 -0.40 14.82
N ASP A 106 7.41 -0.51 16.09
CA ASP A 106 7.29 0.63 17.01
C ASP A 106 8.53 1.55 17.07
N PRO A 107 9.80 1.07 17.13
CA PRO A 107 10.95 1.96 17.13
C PRO A 107 11.09 2.79 15.86
N THR A 108 10.80 2.20 14.70
CA THR A 108 10.80 2.90 13.41
C THR A 108 9.70 3.95 13.36
N THR A 109 8.52 3.62 13.88
CA THR A 109 7.38 4.54 13.99
C THR A 109 7.73 5.74 14.86
N VAL A 110 8.33 5.52 16.03
CA VAL A 110 8.75 6.61 16.93
C VAL A 110 9.72 7.56 16.22
N THR A 111 10.73 7.01 15.55
CA THR A 111 11.74 7.79 14.80
C THR A 111 11.10 8.62 13.69
N ALA A 112 10.21 8.01 12.91
CA ALA A 112 9.51 8.69 11.82
C ALA A 112 8.62 9.82 12.36
N LEU A 113 7.81 9.56 13.40
CA LEU A 113 6.93 10.54 14.01
C LEU A 113 7.70 11.70 14.65
N ASN A 114 8.85 11.44 15.29
CA ASN A 114 9.72 12.50 15.82
C ASN A 114 10.22 13.41 14.69
N GLY A 115 10.61 12.85 13.56
CA GLY A 115 11.00 13.61 12.38
C GLY A 115 9.85 14.42 11.77
N MET A 116 8.64 13.86 11.76
CA MET A 116 7.44 14.54 11.26
C MET A 116 7.00 15.68 12.19
N GLU A 117 7.10 15.51 13.50
CA GLU A 117 6.78 16.52 14.50
C GLU A 117 7.76 17.69 14.45
N LYS A 118 9.08 17.42 14.33
CA LYS A 118 10.11 18.45 14.13
C LYS A 118 9.90 19.30 12.89
N ARG A 119 9.26 18.73 11.85
CA ARG A 119 8.94 19.43 10.58
C ARG A 119 7.56 20.07 10.58
N ASP A 120 6.84 19.98 11.70
CA ASP A 120 5.47 20.47 11.84
C ASP A 120 4.49 19.81 10.85
N TYR A 121 4.65 18.51 10.60
CA TYR A 121 3.69 17.75 9.80
C TYR A 121 2.61 17.12 10.66
N VAL A 122 2.97 16.69 11.86
CA VAL A 122 2.06 16.10 12.84
C VAL A 122 2.28 16.72 14.22
N LYS A 123 1.30 16.56 15.10
CA LYS A 123 1.37 16.86 16.53
C LYS A 123 0.87 15.68 17.34
N ARG A 124 1.47 15.49 18.51
CA ARG A 124 1.04 14.51 19.50
C ARG A 124 0.07 15.17 20.49
N VAL A 125 -1.07 14.52 20.70
CA VAL A 125 -2.07 14.97 21.67
C VAL A 125 -2.36 13.82 22.61
N ARG A 126 -2.29 14.06 23.91
CA ARG A 126 -2.63 13.06 24.91
C ARG A 126 -4.12 12.70 24.79
N ASN A 127 -4.43 11.41 24.77
CA ASN A 127 -5.82 10.95 24.67
C ASN A 127 -6.61 11.39 25.91
N THR A 128 -7.84 11.84 25.72
CA THR A 128 -8.70 12.34 26.82
C THR A 128 -9.24 11.21 27.68
N ASP A 129 -9.54 10.07 27.07
CA ASP A 129 -10.19 8.92 27.73
C ASP A 129 -9.18 7.98 28.39
N ASP A 130 -8.02 7.80 27.74
CA ASP A 130 -6.90 7.03 28.30
C ASP A 130 -5.60 7.83 28.21
N LYS A 131 -5.23 8.46 29.33
CA LYS A 131 -4.04 9.32 29.44
C LYS A 131 -2.72 8.60 29.14
N ARG A 132 -2.70 7.27 29.06
CA ARG A 132 -1.54 6.46 28.65
C ARG A 132 -1.37 6.41 27.14
N LYS A 133 -2.40 6.78 26.39
CA LYS A 133 -2.37 6.81 24.92
C LYS A 133 -2.04 8.20 24.41
N VAL A 134 -1.39 8.23 23.27
CA VAL A 134 -1.07 9.46 22.53
C VAL A 134 -1.62 9.33 21.13
N ASN A 135 -2.46 10.28 20.75
CA ASN A 135 -3.03 10.37 19.40
C ASN A 135 -2.17 11.28 18.53
N ILE A 136 -2.04 10.91 17.27
CA ILE A 136 -1.27 11.62 16.26
C ILE A 136 -2.23 12.34 15.33
N TYR A 137 -2.10 13.65 15.25
CA TYR A 137 -2.92 14.51 14.40
C TYR A 137 -2.06 15.23 13.37
N LEU A 138 -2.58 15.37 12.17
CA LEU A 138 -1.99 16.24 11.16
C LEU A 138 -2.05 17.70 11.61
N THR A 139 -0.99 18.45 11.36
CA THR A 139 -1.01 19.90 11.44
C THR A 139 -1.65 20.49 10.16
N LYS A 140 -1.82 21.80 10.11
CA LYS A 140 -2.24 22.50 8.90
C LYS A 140 -1.27 22.23 7.74
N LYS A 141 0.03 22.20 8.03
CA LYS A 141 1.10 21.91 7.07
C LYS A 141 1.04 20.45 6.60
N GLY A 142 0.88 19.49 7.52
CA GLY A 142 0.75 18.07 7.18
C GLY A 142 -0.46 17.78 6.28
N ARG A 143 -1.58 18.46 6.51
CA ARG A 143 -2.76 18.38 5.64
C ARG A 143 -2.49 18.96 4.24
N ALA A 144 -1.83 20.11 4.17
CA ALA A 144 -1.52 20.77 2.90
C ALA A 144 -0.58 19.92 2.01
N LEU A 145 0.33 19.14 2.60
CA LEU A 145 1.20 18.23 1.87
C LEU A 145 0.44 17.23 0.99
N ARG A 146 -0.80 16.87 1.34
CA ARG A 146 -1.62 15.95 0.54
C ARG A 146 -1.77 16.44 -0.90
N ASN A 147 -2.08 17.71 -1.08
CA ASN A 147 -2.32 18.27 -2.40
C ASN A 147 -1.05 18.35 -3.26
N VAL A 148 0.10 18.39 -2.61
CA VAL A 148 1.40 18.46 -3.29
C VAL A 148 1.95 17.08 -3.60
N LEU A 149 1.83 16.14 -2.66
CA LEU A 149 2.50 14.83 -2.76
C LEU A 149 1.65 13.78 -3.49
N LEU A 150 0.32 13.84 -3.36
CA LEU A 150 -0.57 12.85 -3.97
C LEU A 150 -0.46 12.80 -5.50
N PRO A 151 -0.33 13.93 -6.23
CA PRO A 151 -0.09 13.91 -7.66
C PRO A 151 1.16 13.12 -8.06
N HIS A 152 2.26 13.26 -7.31
CA HIS A 152 3.48 12.49 -7.59
C HIS A 152 3.28 10.99 -7.46
N ALA A 153 2.51 10.55 -6.46
CA ALA A 153 2.18 9.14 -6.30
C ALA A 153 1.26 8.62 -7.42
N ILE A 154 0.30 9.44 -7.84
CA ILE A 154 -0.60 9.13 -8.97
C ILE A 154 0.22 8.97 -10.25
N ASP A 155 1.12 9.89 -10.54
CA ASP A 155 1.98 9.84 -11.74
C ASP A 155 2.88 8.61 -11.76
N VAL A 156 3.44 8.20 -10.61
CA VAL A 156 4.24 6.98 -10.52
C VAL A 156 3.39 5.76 -10.82
N ASN A 157 2.15 5.70 -10.29
CA ASN A 157 1.22 4.61 -10.59
C ASN A 157 0.82 4.56 -12.07
N ILE A 158 0.51 5.70 -12.67
CA ILE A 158 0.17 5.78 -14.10
C ILE A 158 1.36 5.33 -14.95
N SER A 159 2.56 5.83 -14.65
CA SER A 159 3.77 5.48 -15.40
C SER A 159 4.10 3.99 -15.30
N SER A 160 3.81 3.36 -14.16
CA SER A 160 4.12 1.94 -13.94
C SER A 160 3.27 0.97 -14.75
N VAL A 161 2.09 1.41 -15.19
CA VAL A 161 1.17 0.60 -15.99
C VAL A 161 1.09 1.07 -17.45
N GLN A 162 2.03 1.90 -17.87
CA GLN A 162 2.08 2.37 -19.28
C GLN A 162 2.29 1.20 -20.21
N GLY A 163 1.42 1.04 -21.21
CA GLY A 163 1.44 -0.10 -22.15
C GLY A 163 0.76 -1.37 -21.62
N VAL A 164 0.24 -1.35 -20.39
CA VAL A 164 -0.52 -2.48 -19.83
C VAL A 164 -2.02 -2.25 -20.08
N SER A 165 -2.74 -3.31 -20.46
CA SER A 165 -4.20 -3.21 -20.67
C SER A 165 -4.95 -2.93 -19.36
N VAL A 166 -6.14 -2.34 -19.45
CA VAL A 166 -6.99 -2.09 -18.27
C VAL A 166 -7.37 -3.42 -17.59
N GLU A 167 -7.62 -4.45 -18.38
CA GLU A 167 -7.97 -5.79 -17.90
C GLU A 167 -6.80 -6.41 -17.09
N ASP A 168 -5.58 -6.29 -17.58
CA ASP A 168 -4.39 -6.77 -16.88
C ASP A 168 -4.14 -5.99 -15.57
N VAL A 169 -4.34 -4.68 -15.56
CA VAL A 169 -4.25 -3.88 -14.34
C VAL A 169 -5.28 -4.31 -13.30
N GLU A 170 -6.52 -4.60 -13.71
CA GLU A 170 -7.55 -5.14 -12.81
C GLU A 170 -7.20 -6.55 -12.32
N THR A 171 -6.64 -7.38 -13.18
CA THR A 171 -6.16 -8.73 -12.83
C THR A 171 -5.03 -8.66 -11.81
N ILE A 172 -4.02 -7.81 -12.04
CA ILE A 172 -2.93 -7.59 -11.09
C ILE A 172 -3.47 -7.17 -9.71
N ARG A 173 -4.39 -6.20 -9.67
CA ARG A 173 -5.00 -5.76 -8.39
C ARG A 173 -5.69 -6.90 -7.67
N ARG A 174 -6.50 -7.67 -8.37
CA ARG A 174 -7.23 -8.81 -7.81
C ARG A 174 -6.28 -9.87 -7.26
N VAL A 175 -5.27 -10.25 -8.05
CA VAL A 175 -4.27 -11.26 -7.65
C VAL A 175 -3.48 -10.80 -6.43
N LEU A 176 -3.01 -9.55 -6.40
CA LEU A 176 -2.28 -9.02 -5.25
C LEU A 176 -3.14 -8.99 -3.99
N HIS A 177 -4.42 -8.66 -4.08
CA HIS A 177 -5.33 -8.73 -2.92
C HIS A 177 -5.52 -10.16 -2.42
N THR A 178 -5.69 -11.13 -3.32
CA THR A 178 -5.77 -12.56 -2.93
C THR A 178 -4.48 -13.02 -2.26
N MET A 179 -3.32 -12.64 -2.80
CA MET A 179 -2.04 -12.97 -2.17
C MET A 179 -1.90 -12.36 -0.77
N GLN A 180 -2.31 -11.10 -0.57
CA GLN A 180 -2.31 -10.46 0.75
C GLN A 180 -3.22 -11.20 1.73
N GLN A 181 -4.41 -11.62 1.31
CA GLN A 181 -5.32 -12.42 2.14
C GLN A 181 -4.70 -13.76 2.53
N ASN A 182 -4.11 -14.47 1.56
CA ASN A 182 -3.48 -15.76 1.82
C ASN A 182 -2.30 -15.67 2.78
N LEU A 183 -1.49 -14.60 2.67
CA LEU A 183 -0.33 -14.37 3.55
C LEU A 183 -0.73 -13.81 4.92
N GLY A 184 -1.86 -13.14 5.04
CA GLY A 184 -2.37 -12.60 6.30
C GLY A 184 -3.12 -13.61 7.15
N THR A 185 -3.41 -14.79 6.62
CA THR A 185 -4.08 -15.91 7.32
C THR A 185 -3.08 -16.95 7.89
N LEU A 186 -1.79 -16.76 7.69
CA LEU A 186 -0.72 -17.55 8.30
C LEU A 186 -0.20 -16.84 9.58
#